data_554bd3048c758663ff4860909367f5a9
#
_entry.id   554bd3048c758663ff4860909367f5a9
#
_cell.length_a   1.000
_cell.length_b   1.000
_cell.length_c   1.000
_cell.angle_alpha   90.00
_cell.angle_beta   90.00
_cell.angle_gamma   90.00
#
_symmetry.space_group_name_H-M   'P 1'
#
loop_
_entity.id
_entity.type
_entity.pdbx_description
1 polymer ?
#
loop_
_entity_poly.entity_id
_entity_poly.type
_entity_poly.pdbx_seq_one_letter_code
_entity_poly.pdbx_strand_id
1 'polypeptide(L)'
;MRLTSFKAALARIPAARALNLAPERPRIEKLALVIVEAAIELVPEELWDHPAVRAYAARRGRRPGEILLDRSYHHAAMRKLPEAEKRGRPDIAHFILLEALGSPLNKRGLLEVWVQARSGHVIWVNPETRLPRVYERFKGLIEKLYRAPVVEADGKVLLRLEEKGLERLIEDIDPDLRILLSERGELTSWSKLASILTSARKPVIMIGGFP
;
A
#
# COMPACT_ATOMS: atom_id res chain seq x y z
N MET A 1 -24.53 -3.20 -15.48
CA MET A 1 -23.39 -3.05 -14.53
C MET A 1 -22.18 -2.64 -15.35
N ARG A 2 -21.82 -1.35 -15.37
CA ARG A 2 -20.70 -0.83 -16.17
C ARG A 2 -19.40 -1.17 -15.48
N LEU A 3 -18.55 -1.98 -16.11
CA LEU A 3 -17.18 -2.28 -15.68
C LEU A 3 -16.38 -0.97 -15.67
N THR A 4 -15.94 -0.56 -14.50
CA THR A 4 -15.00 0.55 -14.33
C THR A 4 -13.68 0.19 -14.99
N SER A 5 -13.30 1.01 -15.97
CA SER A 5 -12.11 0.85 -16.81
C SER A 5 -10.87 1.28 -16.03
N PHE A 6 -9.97 0.33 -15.72
CA PHE A 6 -8.64 0.63 -15.21
C PHE A 6 -7.67 0.86 -16.38
N LYS A 7 -6.83 1.89 -16.28
CA LYS A 7 -5.79 2.20 -17.26
C LYS A 7 -4.42 1.84 -16.68
N ALA A 8 -3.56 1.17 -17.45
CA ALA A 8 -2.22 0.76 -17.04
C ALA A 8 -1.14 1.47 -17.89
N ALA A 9 -0.15 2.08 -17.24
CA ALA A 9 1.03 2.62 -17.90
C ALA A 9 2.20 1.61 -17.81
N LEU A 10 2.71 1.19 -18.96
CA LEU A 10 3.81 0.23 -19.10
C LEU A 10 5.15 0.96 -19.30
N ALA A 11 6.04 0.90 -18.31
CA ALA A 11 7.45 1.24 -18.52
C ALA A 11 8.23 -0.05 -18.87
N ARG A 12 8.69 -0.16 -20.13
CA ARG A 12 9.53 -1.29 -20.59
C ARG A 12 11.00 -1.00 -20.35
N ILE A 13 11.71 -1.95 -19.73
CA ILE A 13 13.18 -2.02 -19.73
C ILE A 13 13.60 -2.70 -21.04
N PRO A 14 14.67 -2.23 -21.72
CA PRO A 14 15.09 -2.79 -23.00
C PRO A 14 15.51 -4.26 -22.87
N ALA A 15 15.03 -5.07 -23.81
CA ALA A 15 15.30 -6.50 -23.88
C ALA A 15 16.79 -6.75 -24.23
N ALA A 16 17.49 -7.51 -23.41
CA ALA A 16 18.79 -8.06 -23.71
C ALA A 16 18.66 -9.46 -24.35
N ARG A 17 19.20 -9.59 -25.56
CA ARG A 17 19.59 -10.79 -26.32
C ARG A 17 18.74 -12.06 -26.25
N ALA A 18 18.10 -12.33 -27.37
CA ALA A 18 17.48 -13.62 -27.71
C ALA A 18 18.59 -14.70 -27.90
N LEU A 19 18.58 -15.72 -27.06
CA LEU A 19 19.06 -17.06 -27.36
C LEU A 19 17.80 -17.92 -27.66
N ASN A 20 17.82 -18.56 -28.87
CA ASN A 20 16.76 -19.44 -29.37
C ASN A 20 16.65 -20.71 -28.54
N LEU A 21 15.93 -20.65 -27.42
CA LEU A 21 15.31 -21.77 -26.72
C LEU A 21 13.83 -21.41 -26.64
N ALA A 22 12.95 -22.35 -26.99
CA ALA A 22 11.51 -22.15 -26.81
C ALA A 22 11.28 -21.63 -25.38
N PRO A 23 10.66 -20.46 -25.18
CA PRO A 23 10.60 -19.87 -23.86
C PRO A 23 9.72 -20.76 -22.98
N GLU A 24 10.34 -21.48 -22.06
CA GLU A 24 9.61 -21.91 -20.87
C GLU A 24 9.00 -20.62 -20.30
N ARG A 25 7.67 -20.55 -20.22
CA ARG A 25 6.99 -19.39 -19.65
C ARG A 25 7.55 -19.19 -18.23
N PRO A 26 8.17 -18.05 -17.93
CA PRO A 26 8.74 -17.82 -16.61
C PRO A 26 7.63 -18.04 -15.58
N ARG A 27 7.83 -18.97 -14.66
CA ARG A 27 6.93 -19.13 -13.53
C ARG A 27 7.11 -17.90 -12.63
N ILE A 28 6.00 -17.23 -12.32
CA ILE A 28 6.02 -16.17 -11.29
C ILE A 28 6.55 -16.80 -10.00
N GLU A 29 7.66 -16.29 -9.49
CA GLU A 29 8.20 -16.64 -8.18
C GLU A 29 7.39 -15.94 -7.09
N LYS A 30 7.21 -14.63 -7.26
CA LYS A 30 6.35 -13.80 -6.40
C LYS A 30 5.86 -12.57 -7.18
N LEU A 31 4.64 -12.15 -6.88
CA LEU A 31 4.09 -10.86 -7.27
C LEU A 31 4.22 -9.90 -6.09
N ALA A 32 4.90 -8.77 -6.28
CA ALA A 32 4.87 -7.69 -5.30
C ALA A 32 3.70 -6.75 -5.58
N LEU A 33 2.81 -6.57 -4.60
CA LEU A 33 1.78 -5.55 -4.58
C LEU A 33 2.28 -4.37 -3.75
N VAL A 34 2.39 -3.19 -4.36
CA VAL A 34 2.76 -1.95 -3.67
C VAL A 34 1.57 -0.99 -3.70
N ILE A 35 1.03 -0.67 -2.53
CA ILE A 35 0.04 0.39 -2.37
C ILE A 35 0.82 1.69 -2.30
N VAL A 36 0.76 2.51 -3.36
CA VAL A 36 1.56 3.75 -3.48
C VAL A 36 0.78 4.97 -3.01
N GLU A 37 1.50 5.97 -2.50
CA GLU A 37 0.94 7.22 -1.95
C GLU A 37 -0.21 6.97 -0.96
N ALA A 38 -0.14 5.89 -0.20
CA ALA A 38 -1.20 5.54 0.74
C ALA A 38 -1.46 6.69 1.71
N ALA A 39 -2.74 7.05 1.86
CA ALA A 39 -3.19 8.13 2.73
C ALA A 39 -3.11 7.74 4.22
N ILE A 40 -1.98 7.16 4.61
CA ILE A 40 -1.61 6.75 5.98
C ILE A 40 -0.52 7.70 6.48
N GLU A 41 -0.87 8.47 7.50
CA GLU A 41 0.03 9.39 8.16
C GLU A 41 -0.49 9.70 9.57
N LEU A 42 0.38 10.09 10.49
CA LEU A 42 -0.04 10.65 11.76
C LEU A 42 -0.57 12.07 11.54
N VAL A 43 -1.40 12.54 12.47
CA VAL A 43 -1.90 13.91 12.42
C VAL A 43 -0.69 14.88 12.45
N PRO A 44 -0.53 15.72 11.41
CA PRO A 44 0.59 16.66 11.34
C PRO A 44 0.49 17.75 12.44
N GLU A 45 1.64 18.28 12.84
CA GLU A 45 1.78 19.20 13.97
C GLU A 45 0.89 20.43 13.85
N GLU A 46 0.77 20.98 12.64
CA GLU A 46 -0.08 22.13 12.34
C GLU A 46 -1.57 21.94 12.66
N LEU A 47 -2.02 20.71 12.88
CA LEU A 47 -3.40 20.39 13.23
C LEU A 47 -3.60 20.04 14.72
N TRP A 48 -2.54 19.92 15.51
CA TRP A 48 -2.64 19.41 16.89
C TRP A 48 -3.54 20.25 17.79
N ASP A 49 -3.55 21.55 17.58
CA ASP A 49 -4.36 22.48 18.38
C ASP A 49 -5.81 22.63 17.88
N HIS A 50 -6.13 22.01 16.75
CA HIS A 50 -7.50 22.08 16.24
C HIS A 50 -8.48 21.34 17.15
N PRO A 51 -9.64 21.97 17.52
CA PRO A 51 -10.58 21.40 18.49
C PRO A 51 -11.05 19.97 18.16
N ALA A 52 -11.32 19.66 16.89
CA ALA A 52 -11.74 18.33 16.47
C ALA A 52 -10.63 17.27 16.68
N VAL A 53 -9.36 17.63 16.44
CA VAL A 53 -8.20 16.75 16.65
C VAL A 53 -8.00 16.49 18.14
N ARG A 54 -7.99 17.55 18.95
CA ARG A 54 -7.83 17.44 20.41
C ARG A 54 -8.93 16.60 21.05
N ALA A 55 -10.20 16.86 20.67
CA ALA A 55 -11.33 16.10 21.17
C ALA A 55 -11.25 14.61 20.82
N TYR A 56 -10.85 14.30 19.57
CA TYR A 56 -10.71 12.90 19.15
C TYR A 56 -9.53 12.20 19.85
N ALA A 57 -8.37 12.87 19.95
CA ALA A 57 -7.20 12.35 20.66
C ALA A 57 -7.52 12.09 22.15
N ALA A 58 -8.14 13.04 22.83
CA ALA A 58 -8.54 12.89 24.23
C ALA A 58 -9.48 11.71 24.45
N ARG A 59 -10.50 11.53 23.58
CA ARG A 59 -11.42 10.39 23.64
C ARG A 59 -10.71 9.04 23.49
N ARG A 60 -9.59 9.01 22.78
CA ARG A 60 -8.76 7.82 22.59
C ARG A 60 -7.64 7.67 23.63
N GLY A 61 -7.52 8.62 24.59
CA GLY A 61 -6.42 8.62 25.56
C GLY A 61 -5.04 8.75 24.91
N ARG A 62 -4.94 9.55 23.83
CA ARG A 62 -3.73 9.75 23.05
C ARG A 62 -3.41 11.24 22.87
N ARG A 63 -2.16 11.54 22.50
CA ARG A 63 -1.79 12.88 22.04
C ARG A 63 -2.14 13.04 20.55
N PRO A 64 -2.39 14.25 20.05
CA PRO A 64 -2.69 14.52 18.65
C PRO A 64 -1.73 13.87 17.65
N GLY A 65 -0.44 13.98 17.89
CA GLY A 65 0.60 13.40 17.02
C GLY A 65 0.77 11.88 17.13
N GLU A 66 -0.02 11.20 17.95
CA GLU A 66 0.03 9.73 18.10
C GLU A 66 -1.15 9.01 17.42
N ILE A 67 -2.05 9.76 16.80
CA ILE A 67 -3.22 9.22 16.10
C ILE A 67 -3.09 9.41 14.60
N LEU A 68 -3.67 8.49 13.83
CA LEU A 68 -3.73 8.63 12.38
C LEU A 68 -4.65 9.77 11.97
N LEU A 69 -4.25 10.50 10.94
CA LEU A 69 -5.12 11.44 10.25
C LEU A 69 -6.25 10.64 9.59
N ASP A 70 -7.50 11.00 9.93
CA ASP A 70 -8.70 10.32 9.41
C ASP A 70 -9.77 11.37 9.11
N ARG A 71 -10.13 11.48 7.85
CA ARG A 71 -11.09 12.48 7.37
C ARG A 71 -12.45 12.35 8.04
N SER A 72 -12.84 11.16 8.47
CA SER A 72 -14.10 10.94 9.17
C SER A 72 -14.20 11.72 10.48
N TYR A 73 -13.06 12.05 11.09
CA TYR A 73 -12.97 12.77 12.36
C TYR A 73 -12.31 14.14 12.25
N HIS A 74 -11.41 14.31 11.28
CA HIS A 74 -10.54 15.48 11.17
C HIS A 74 -10.86 16.37 9.98
N HIS A 75 -11.98 16.12 9.26
CA HIS A 75 -12.35 16.84 8.03
C HIS A 75 -12.27 18.37 8.19
N ALA A 76 -12.81 18.92 9.29
CA ALA A 76 -12.81 20.35 9.54
C ALA A 76 -11.39 20.92 9.69
N ALA A 77 -10.48 20.16 10.33
CA ALA A 77 -9.09 20.52 10.51
C ALA A 77 -8.30 20.47 9.18
N MET A 78 -8.63 19.53 8.32
CA MET A 78 -7.86 19.25 7.10
C MET A 78 -8.01 20.30 5.99
N ARG A 79 -8.99 21.21 6.07
CA ARG A 79 -9.31 22.17 5.00
C ARG A 79 -8.15 23.01 4.50
N LYS A 80 -7.15 23.26 5.36
CA LYS A 80 -5.97 24.07 5.04
C LYS A 80 -4.73 23.24 4.69
N LEU A 81 -4.83 21.91 4.74
CA LEU A 81 -3.70 21.05 4.39
C LEU A 81 -3.43 21.07 2.89
N PRO A 82 -2.17 21.11 2.47
CA PRO A 82 -1.82 20.86 1.07
C PRO A 82 -2.34 19.49 0.64
N GLU A 83 -2.90 19.39 -0.56
CA GLU A 83 -3.46 18.15 -1.15
C GLU A 83 -4.42 17.41 -0.18
N ALA A 84 -5.24 18.18 0.56
CA ALA A 84 -6.17 17.63 1.55
C ALA A 84 -7.07 16.52 0.98
N GLU A 85 -7.41 16.60 -0.32
CA GLU A 85 -8.24 15.62 -1.03
C GLU A 85 -7.60 14.23 -1.07
N LYS A 86 -6.27 14.12 -1.06
CA LYS A 86 -5.52 12.85 -1.09
C LYS A 86 -5.14 12.33 0.30
N ARG A 87 -5.53 13.00 1.37
CA ARG A 87 -5.07 12.70 2.74
C ARG A 87 -6.17 12.15 3.64
N GLY A 88 -5.76 11.51 4.73
CA GLY A 88 -6.66 11.07 5.79
C GLY A 88 -7.65 9.99 5.37
N ARG A 89 -7.26 9.05 4.57
CA ARG A 89 -8.07 7.90 4.14
C ARG A 89 -7.34 6.56 4.38
N PRO A 90 -6.95 6.27 5.64
CA PRO A 90 -6.32 4.98 5.96
C PRO A 90 -7.24 3.78 5.71
N ASP A 91 -8.56 3.98 5.60
CA ASP A 91 -9.55 2.97 5.25
C ASP A 91 -9.32 2.37 3.85
N ILE A 92 -8.81 3.15 2.89
CA ILE A 92 -8.49 2.65 1.54
C ILE A 92 -7.39 1.59 1.62
N ALA A 93 -6.28 1.90 2.27
CA ALA A 93 -5.20 0.93 2.46
C ALA A 93 -5.64 -0.28 3.31
N HIS A 94 -6.47 -0.06 4.35
CA HIS A 94 -7.04 -1.15 5.15
C HIS A 94 -7.83 -2.14 4.28
N PHE A 95 -8.72 -1.63 3.43
CA PHE A 95 -9.52 -2.47 2.53
C PHE A 95 -8.64 -3.25 1.56
N ILE A 96 -7.70 -2.57 0.88
CA ILE A 96 -6.78 -3.22 -0.07
C ILE A 96 -5.97 -4.31 0.62
N LEU A 97 -5.46 -4.06 1.82
CA LEU A 97 -4.68 -5.03 2.57
C LEU A 97 -5.51 -6.26 2.99
N LEU A 98 -6.77 -6.07 3.42
CA LEU A 98 -7.65 -7.19 3.74
C LEU A 98 -7.92 -8.08 2.53
N GLU A 99 -8.18 -7.48 1.36
CA GLU A 99 -8.39 -8.21 0.11
C GLU A 99 -7.11 -8.93 -0.36
N ALA A 100 -5.96 -8.24 -0.32
CA ALA A 100 -4.68 -8.81 -0.74
C ALA A 100 -4.30 -10.02 0.12
N LEU A 101 -4.34 -9.88 1.45
CA LEU A 101 -3.99 -10.96 2.38
C LEU A 101 -5.00 -12.10 2.37
N GLY A 102 -6.27 -11.84 2.04
CA GLY A 102 -7.33 -12.83 1.87
C GLY A 102 -7.25 -13.60 0.54
N SER A 103 -6.48 -13.10 -0.43
CA SER A 103 -6.47 -13.59 -1.80
C SER A 103 -5.95 -15.02 -1.95
N PRO A 104 -6.38 -15.77 -3.00
CA PRO A 104 -5.80 -17.07 -3.32
C PRO A 104 -4.30 -17.00 -3.62
N LEU A 105 -3.81 -15.88 -4.17
CA LEU A 105 -2.40 -15.68 -4.48
C LEU A 105 -1.56 -15.64 -3.21
N ASN A 106 -2.03 -14.89 -2.19
CA ASN A 106 -1.38 -14.84 -0.89
C ASN A 106 -1.37 -16.22 -0.20
N LYS A 107 -2.48 -16.93 -0.22
CA LYS A 107 -2.58 -18.29 0.37
C LYS A 107 -1.65 -19.32 -0.27
N ARG A 108 -1.22 -19.09 -1.51
CA ARG A 108 -0.23 -19.91 -2.21
C ARG A 108 1.22 -19.46 -1.98
N GLY A 109 1.45 -18.44 -1.15
CA GLY A 109 2.78 -17.89 -0.87
C GLY A 109 3.41 -17.12 -2.05
N LEU A 110 2.59 -16.71 -3.02
CA LEU A 110 3.04 -16.04 -4.25
C LEU A 110 2.88 -14.51 -4.20
N LEU A 111 2.48 -13.93 -3.06
CA LEU A 111 2.26 -12.50 -2.90
C LEU A 111 3.22 -11.90 -1.86
N GLU A 112 3.78 -10.75 -2.17
CA GLU A 112 4.41 -9.81 -1.23
C GLU A 112 3.59 -8.53 -1.20
N VAL A 113 3.41 -7.94 -0.02
CA VAL A 113 2.59 -6.75 0.15
C VAL A 113 3.35 -5.65 0.84
N TRP A 114 3.34 -4.47 0.22
CA TRP A 114 4.00 -3.27 0.69
C TRP A 114 3.05 -2.08 0.64
N VAL A 115 3.17 -1.19 1.60
CA VAL A 115 2.44 0.08 1.63
C VAL A 115 3.46 1.21 1.68
N GLN A 116 3.54 2.00 0.62
CA GLN A 116 4.31 3.23 0.62
C GLN A 116 3.37 4.37 1.01
N ALA A 117 3.58 4.89 2.20
CA ALA A 117 2.77 5.96 2.79
C ALA A 117 3.24 7.34 2.31
N ARG A 118 2.32 8.29 2.18
CA ARG A 118 2.64 9.69 1.87
C ARG A 118 3.60 10.33 2.87
N SER A 119 3.63 9.83 4.10
CA SER A 119 4.54 10.28 5.16
C SER A 119 6.02 9.95 4.93
N GLY A 120 6.39 9.37 3.78
CA GLY A 120 7.77 8.99 3.49
C GLY A 120 8.21 7.68 4.14
N HIS A 121 7.25 6.85 4.55
CA HIS A 121 7.50 5.55 5.15
C HIS A 121 7.00 4.42 4.26
N VAL A 122 7.60 3.25 4.42
CA VAL A 122 7.15 2.01 3.81
C VAL A 122 6.81 1.02 4.91
N ILE A 123 5.66 0.37 4.78
CA ILE A 123 5.24 -0.72 5.67
C ILE A 123 5.35 -2.02 4.89
N TRP A 124 6.23 -2.91 5.33
CA TRP A 124 6.22 -4.30 4.91
C TRP A 124 5.15 -5.07 5.69
N VAL A 125 4.37 -5.87 4.98
CA VAL A 125 3.29 -6.68 5.58
C VAL A 125 3.59 -8.15 5.33
N ASN A 126 3.81 -8.91 6.41
CA ASN A 126 4.03 -10.34 6.32
C ASN A 126 2.77 -11.01 5.71
N PRO A 127 2.91 -11.88 4.69
CA PRO A 127 1.80 -12.60 4.07
C PRO A 127 0.93 -13.41 5.04
N GLU A 128 1.49 -13.84 6.19
CA GLU A 128 0.76 -14.58 7.24
C GLU A 128 -0.01 -13.66 8.20
N THR A 129 0.11 -12.34 8.05
CA THR A 129 -0.51 -11.37 8.97
C THR A 129 -2.04 -11.46 8.91
N ARG A 130 -2.65 -11.60 10.09
CA ARG A 130 -4.10 -11.47 10.26
C ARG A 130 -4.45 -10.08 10.72
N LEU A 131 -4.69 -9.18 9.78
CA LEU A 131 -5.07 -7.81 10.10
C LEU A 131 -6.44 -7.74 10.80
N PRO A 132 -6.61 -6.82 11.76
CA PRO A 132 -7.91 -6.55 12.34
C PRO A 132 -8.92 -6.14 11.26
N ARG A 133 -10.07 -6.82 11.20
CA ARG A 133 -11.16 -6.43 10.29
C ARG A 133 -11.87 -5.16 10.76
N VAL A 134 -11.88 -4.91 12.06
CA VAL A 134 -12.45 -3.69 12.64
C VAL A 134 -11.49 -2.52 12.39
N TYR A 135 -11.96 -1.53 11.67
CA TYR A 135 -11.16 -0.39 11.22
C TYR A 135 -10.46 0.37 12.38
N GLU A 136 -11.16 0.61 13.48
CA GLU A 136 -10.56 1.27 14.66
C GLU A 136 -9.38 0.48 15.24
N ARG A 137 -9.45 -0.87 15.21
CA ARG A 137 -8.34 -1.72 15.66
C ARG A 137 -7.18 -1.68 14.67
N PHE A 138 -7.47 -1.63 13.37
CA PHE A 138 -6.44 -1.43 12.35
C PHE A 138 -5.73 -0.10 12.55
N LYS A 139 -6.45 1.02 12.75
CA LYS A 139 -5.82 2.30 13.06
C LYS A 139 -4.90 2.22 14.27
N GLY A 140 -5.37 1.62 15.36
CA GLY A 140 -4.56 1.42 16.56
C GLY A 140 -3.30 0.59 16.33
N LEU A 141 -3.35 -0.41 15.44
CA LEU A 141 -2.20 -1.22 15.03
C LEU A 141 -1.18 -0.36 14.26
N ILE A 142 -1.61 0.43 13.29
CA ILE A 142 -0.71 1.31 12.53
C ILE A 142 -0.15 2.43 13.43
N GLU A 143 -0.94 3.04 14.29
CA GLU A 143 -0.45 4.01 15.29
C GLU A 143 0.61 3.41 16.21
N LYS A 144 0.45 2.14 16.61
CA LYS A 144 1.50 1.42 17.35
C LYS A 144 2.76 1.25 16.52
N LEU A 145 2.63 0.93 15.23
CA LEU A 145 3.75 0.72 14.32
C LEU A 145 4.59 2.00 14.13
N TYR A 146 3.98 3.19 14.12
CA TYR A 146 4.71 4.46 14.10
C TYR A 146 5.52 4.74 15.39
N ARG A 147 5.13 4.14 16.52
CA ARG A 147 5.87 4.29 17.80
C ARG A 147 6.90 3.18 18.02
N ALA A 148 6.60 2.00 17.53
CA ALA A 148 7.47 0.82 17.61
C ALA A 148 7.49 0.20 16.20
N PRO A 149 8.55 0.45 15.41
CA PRO A 149 8.55 0.18 13.96
C PRO A 149 8.50 -1.29 13.57
N VAL A 150 8.37 -2.17 14.53
CA VAL A 150 8.20 -3.62 14.34
C VAL A 150 7.02 -4.10 15.18
N VAL A 151 6.13 -4.86 14.58
CA VAL A 151 5.05 -5.59 15.27
C VAL A 151 5.31 -7.08 15.09
N GLU A 152 5.45 -7.77 16.20
CA GLU A 152 5.69 -9.22 16.26
C GLU A 152 4.57 -9.93 17.01
N ALA A 153 4.32 -11.19 16.63
CA ALA A 153 3.54 -12.14 17.39
C ALA A 153 4.08 -13.56 17.13
N ASP A 154 4.09 -14.37 18.17
CA ASP A 154 4.54 -15.76 18.12
C ASP A 154 5.94 -15.93 17.50
N GLY A 155 6.86 -15.00 17.81
CA GLY A 155 8.24 -14.99 17.31
C GLY A 155 8.39 -14.62 15.82
N LYS A 156 7.32 -14.15 15.17
CA LYS A 156 7.33 -13.72 13.78
C LYS A 156 7.09 -12.22 13.66
N VAL A 157 7.88 -11.55 12.81
CA VAL A 157 7.60 -10.16 12.40
C VAL A 157 6.37 -10.17 11.50
N LEU A 158 5.34 -9.43 11.89
CA LEU A 158 4.10 -9.29 11.16
C LEU A 158 4.05 -8.00 10.33
N LEU A 159 4.54 -6.90 10.91
CA LEU A 159 4.63 -5.60 10.22
C LEU A 159 5.97 -4.96 10.55
N ARG A 160 6.56 -4.27 9.58
CA ARG A 160 7.76 -3.47 9.77
C ARG A 160 7.60 -2.13 9.04
N LEU A 161 7.86 -1.02 9.75
CA LEU A 161 7.89 0.33 9.23
C LEU A 161 9.35 0.74 9.00
N GLU A 162 9.62 1.29 7.83
CA GLU A 162 10.93 1.82 7.47
C GLU A 162 10.75 3.23 6.88
N GLU A 163 11.65 4.14 7.20
CA GLU A 163 11.75 5.42 6.52
C GLU A 163 12.44 5.18 5.17
N LYS A 164 11.65 5.20 4.09
CA LYS A 164 12.10 4.80 2.76
C LYS A 164 11.20 5.39 1.68
N GLY A 165 11.78 5.97 0.63
CA GLY A 165 11.06 6.40 -0.56
C GLY A 165 10.63 5.25 -1.47
N LEU A 166 9.74 5.55 -2.43
CA LEU A 166 9.24 4.56 -3.40
C LEU A 166 10.37 4.00 -4.28
N GLU A 167 11.26 4.88 -4.75
CA GLU A 167 12.39 4.49 -5.60
C GLU A 167 13.25 3.43 -4.91
N ARG A 168 13.62 3.68 -3.65
CA ARG A 168 14.42 2.75 -2.87
C ARG A 168 13.68 1.44 -2.59
N LEU A 169 12.38 1.48 -2.36
CA LEU A 169 11.57 0.28 -2.22
C LEU A 169 11.60 -0.57 -3.50
N ILE A 170 11.45 0.07 -4.67
CA ILE A 170 11.47 -0.64 -5.96
C ILE A 170 12.86 -1.21 -6.27
N GLU A 171 13.94 -0.51 -5.90
CA GLU A 171 15.31 -1.05 -5.97
C GLU A 171 15.47 -2.31 -5.10
N ASP A 172 14.97 -2.28 -3.86
CA ASP A 172 15.06 -3.41 -2.93
C ASP A 172 14.22 -4.62 -3.36
N ILE A 173 13.06 -4.38 -3.99
CA ILE A 173 12.24 -5.45 -4.59
C ILE A 173 12.92 -6.06 -5.81
N ASP A 174 13.70 -5.27 -6.55
CA ASP A 174 14.38 -5.65 -7.80
C ASP A 174 13.47 -6.40 -8.78
N PRO A 175 12.36 -5.78 -9.23
CA PRO A 175 11.40 -6.42 -10.11
C PRO A 175 11.86 -6.43 -11.56
N ASP A 176 11.61 -7.52 -12.28
CA ASP A 176 11.83 -7.63 -13.73
C ASP A 176 10.70 -7.04 -14.59
N LEU A 177 9.57 -6.70 -13.98
CA LEU A 177 8.44 -6.03 -14.61
C LEU A 177 7.77 -5.07 -13.62
N ARG A 178 7.48 -3.83 -14.06
CA ARG A 178 6.82 -2.79 -13.27
C ARG A 178 5.51 -2.38 -13.95
N ILE A 179 4.41 -2.46 -13.21
CA ILE A 179 3.08 -2.05 -13.69
C ILE A 179 2.47 -1.08 -12.68
N LEU A 180 2.10 0.11 -13.15
CA LEU A 180 1.29 1.05 -12.38
C LEU A 180 -0.15 1.02 -12.92
N LEU A 181 -1.11 0.70 -12.07
CA LEU A 181 -2.53 0.85 -12.38
C LEU A 181 -2.93 2.30 -12.16
N SER A 182 -3.34 2.97 -13.23
CA SER A 182 -3.70 4.39 -13.23
C SER A 182 -4.85 4.65 -14.19
N GLU A 183 -5.72 5.60 -13.86
CA GLU A 183 -6.78 6.07 -14.75
C GLU A 183 -6.25 6.74 -16.05
N ARG A 184 -4.97 7.18 -16.03
CA ARG A 184 -4.28 7.80 -17.19
C ARG A 184 -3.56 6.78 -18.06
N GLY A 185 -3.55 5.50 -17.68
CA GLY A 185 -2.88 4.42 -18.41
C GLY A 185 -3.68 3.94 -19.63
N GLU A 186 -3.14 2.97 -20.37
CA GLU A 186 -3.85 2.29 -21.42
C GLU A 186 -4.96 1.37 -20.86
N LEU A 187 -6.14 1.42 -21.50
CA LEU A 187 -7.21 0.48 -21.17
C LEU A 187 -6.78 -0.95 -21.50
N THR A 188 -6.86 -1.83 -20.53
CA THR A 188 -6.49 -3.23 -20.70
C THR A 188 -7.52 -4.17 -20.09
N SER A 189 -7.58 -5.41 -20.58
CA SER A 189 -8.41 -6.46 -19.98
C SER A 189 -7.65 -7.18 -18.87
N TRP A 190 -8.38 -7.79 -17.93
CA TRP A 190 -7.79 -8.61 -16.87
C TRP A 190 -6.96 -9.77 -17.44
N SER A 191 -7.42 -10.41 -18.54
CA SER A 191 -6.69 -11.47 -19.20
C SER A 191 -5.36 -11.01 -19.79
N LYS A 192 -5.33 -9.80 -20.41
CA LYS A 192 -4.11 -9.22 -20.94
C LYS A 192 -3.15 -8.85 -19.80
N LEU A 193 -3.66 -8.23 -18.72
CA LEU A 193 -2.86 -7.92 -17.54
C LEU A 193 -2.26 -9.17 -16.91
N ALA A 194 -3.06 -10.23 -16.74
CA ALA A 194 -2.60 -11.51 -16.21
C ALA A 194 -1.50 -12.13 -17.11
N SER A 195 -1.69 -12.09 -18.44
CA SER A 195 -0.68 -12.57 -19.39
C SER A 195 0.63 -11.81 -19.29
N ILE A 196 0.57 -10.47 -19.13
CA ILE A 196 1.76 -9.62 -18.94
C ILE A 196 2.46 -9.96 -17.61
N LEU A 197 1.71 -10.07 -16.51
CA LEU A 197 2.28 -10.41 -15.21
C LEU A 197 2.94 -11.80 -15.23
N THR A 198 2.31 -12.79 -15.87
CA THR A 198 2.84 -14.16 -15.96
C THR A 198 4.02 -14.31 -16.93
N SER A 199 4.37 -13.27 -17.68
CA SER A 199 5.59 -13.26 -18.50
C SER A 199 6.86 -12.87 -17.73
N ALA A 200 6.72 -12.49 -16.46
CA ALA A 200 7.81 -12.07 -15.59
C ALA A 200 7.96 -13.04 -14.39
N ARG A 201 9.15 -13.04 -13.77
CA ARG A 201 9.44 -13.85 -12.57
C ARG A 201 9.08 -13.12 -11.29
N LYS A 202 9.43 -11.84 -11.21
CA LYS A 202 9.21 -10.95 -10.06
C LYS A 202 8.48 -9.68 -10.50
N PRO A 203 7.25 -9.77 -11.00
CA PRO A 203 6.51 -8.57 -11.35
C PRO A 203 6.14 -7.76 -10.12
N VAL A 204 6.16 -6.43 -10.24
CA VAL A 204 5.55 -5.52 -9.28
C VAL A 204 4.32 -4.86 -9.90
N ILE A 205 3.23 -4.85 -9.15
CA ILE A 205 2.03 -4.08 -9.47
C ILE A 205 1.84 -2.99 -8.42
N MET A 206 1.66 -1.77 -8.87
CA MET A 206 1.47 -0.60 -8.03
C MET A 206 0.04 -0.07 -8.20
N ILE A 207 -0.61 0.27 -7.09
CA ILE A 207 -1.96 0.81 -7.04
C ILE A 207 -2.02 1.98 -6.07
N GLY A 208 -2.73 3.06 -6.42
CA GLY A 208 -2.91 4.21 -5.54
C GLY A 208 -3.66 3.85 -4.26
N GLY A 209 -3.14 4.31 -3.10
CA GLY A 209 -3.75 4.16 -1.78
C GLY A 209 -4.46 5.42 -1.28
N PHE A 210 -5.00 6.23 -2.18
CA PHE A 210 -5.63 7.53 -1.93
C PHE A 210 -6.95 7.64 -2.73
N PRO A 211 -7.85 8.61 -2.41
CA PRO A 211 -9.10 8.87 -3.15
C PRO A 211 -8.89 9.23 -4.60
#